data_7ebe10fcabce24c5264f7f470c08c63d
#
_entry.id   7ebe10fcabce24c5264f7f470c08c63d
#
_cell.length_a   1.000
_cell.length_b   1.000
_cell.length_c   1.000
_cell.angle_alpha   90.00
_cell.angle_beta   90.00
_cell.angle_gamma   90.00
#
_symmetry.space_group_name_H-M   'P 1'
#
loop_
_entity.id
_entity.type
_entity.pdbx_description
1 polymer ?
#
loop_
_entity_poly.entity_id
_entity_poly.type
_entity_poly.pdbx_seq_one_letter_code
_entity_poly.pdbx_strand_id
1 'polypeptide(L)'
;MPIRFAKELEHVRCYTEIELIRFPDMTVRYDIQAEEFLLPALTVQPMVENAIKHGLMGLEEGGTVTISAYEEQDAYCVCISDDGVGFDVSGLTDTKKHIGIRNVRERLQAMCGGSMTIESQPGTGTRVLIRIPKEGKQGYDRNCGR
;
A
#
# COMPACT_ATOMS: atom_id res chain seq x y z
N MET A 1 -7.04 13.98 5.95
CA MET A 1 -8.14 13.39 6.71
C MET A 1 -7.97 11.90 6.84
N PRO A 2 -8.12 11.38 8.04
CA PRO A 2 -8.12 9.93 8.19
C PRO A 2 -9.43 9.34 7.71
N ILE A 3 -9.33 8.14 7.15
CA ILE A 3 -10.50 7.38 6.74
C ILE A 3 -10.35 5.96 7.26
N ARG A 4 -11.44 5.22 7.25
CA ARG A 4 -11.39 3.81 7.62
C ARG A 4 -10.69 3.03 6.52
N PHE A 5 -9.88 2.07 6.91
CA PHE A 5 -9.21 1.21 5.94
C PHE A 5 -10.22 0.51 5.02
N ALA A 6 -11.35 0.08 5.57
CA ALA A 6 -12.39 -0.56 4.77
C ALA A 6 -12.83 0.33 3.62
N LYS A 7 -12.87 1.64 3.85
CA LYS A 7 -13.28 2.58 2.80
C LYS A 7 -12.22 2.71 1.73
N GLU A 8 -10.96 2.81 2.12
CA GLU A 8 -9.89 2.86 1.13
C GLU A 8 -9.83 1.55 0.36
N LEU A 9 -10.07 0.42 1.03
CA LEU A 9 -10.09 -0.88 0.39
C LEU A 9 -11.16 -0.96 -0.70
N GLU A 10 -12.32 -0.34 -0.49
CA GLU A 10 -13.35 -0.25 -1.55
C GLU A 10 -12.80 0.44 -2.79
N HIS A 11 -12.06 1.54 -2.58
CA HIS A 11 -11.47 2.27 -3.70
C HIS A 11 -10.42 1.42 -4.42
N VAL A 12 -9.64 0.68 -3.65
CA VAL A 12 -8.62 -0.22 -4.21
C VAL A 12 -9.29 -1.31 -5.05
N ARG A 13 -10.38 -1.89 -4.54
CA ARG A 13 -11.10 -2.92 -5.29
C ARG A 13 -11.66 -2.38 -6.59
N CYS A 14 -12.22 -1.18 -6.58
CA CYS A 14 -12.72 -0.56 -7.81
C CYS A 14 -11.61 -0.36 -8.82
N TYR A 15 -10.45 0.14 -8.35
CA TYR A 15 -9.31 0.36 -9.22
C TYR A 15 -8.82 -0.96 -9.83
N THR A 16 -8.67 -1.99 -9.02
CA THR A 16 -8.15 -3.28 -9.50
C THR A 16 -9.14 -3.95 -10.45
N GLU A 17 -10.43 -3.82 -10.23
CA GLU A 17 -11.42 -4.37 -11.14
C GLU A 17 -11.31 -3.76 -12.54
N ILE A 18 -11.10 -2.43 -12.59
CA ILE A 18 -10.92 -1.75 -13.87
C ILE A 18 -9.65 -2.24 -14.55
N GLU A 19 -8.56 -2.36 -13.80
CA GLU A 19 -7.29 -2.81 -14.37
C GLU A 19 -7.36 -4.27 -14.85
N LEU A 20 -8.15 -5.11 -14.17
CA LEU A 20 -8.32 -6.50 -14.57
C LEU A 20 -9.05 -6.62 -15.91
N ILE A 21 -9.92 -5.66 -16.23
CA ILE A 21 -10.56 -5.63 -17.55
C ILE A 21 -9.53 -5.37 -18.63
N ARG A 22 -8.59 -4.47 -18.35
CA ARG A 22 -7.53 -4.11 -19.30
C ARG A 22 -6.42 -5.16 -19.38
N PHE A 23 -6.14 -5.81 -18.26
CA PHE A 23 -5.04 -6.77 -18.13
C PHE A 23 -5.55 -8.05 -17.47
N PRO A 24 -6.30 -8.87 -18.23
CA PRO A 24 -6.97 -10.04 -17.65
C PRO A 24 -6.04 -11.14 -17.17
N ASP A 25 -4.77 -11.10 -17.56
CA ASP A 25 -3.80 -12.11 -17.11
C ASP A 25 -3.23 -11.78 -15.72
N MET A 26 -3.54 -10.59 -15.19
CA MET A 26 -3.12 -10.19 -13.86
C MET A 26 -4.00 -10.88 -12.82
N THR A 27 -3.41 -11.21 -11.68
CA THR A 27 -4.13 -11.76 -10.54
C THR A 27 -4.05 -10.78 -9.37
N VAL A 28 -5.18 -10.54 -8.73
CA VAL A 28 -5.23 -9.70 -7.54
C VAL A 28 -5.77 -10.54 -6.39
N ARG A 29 -5.03 -10.59 -5.29
CA ARG A 29 -5.43 -11.37 -4.11
C ARG A 29 -5.59 -10.44 -2.92
N TYR A 30 -6.57 -10.77 -2.09
CA TYR A 30 -6.84 -10.03 -0.87
C TYR A 30 -6.80 -10.99 0.31
N ASP A 31 -6.04 -10.63 1.34
CA ASP A 31 -5.98 -11.38 2.60
C ASP A 31 -6.19 -10.39 3.72
N ILE A 32 -7.45 -10.08 3.99
CA ILE A 32 -7.84 -9.01 4.88
C ILE A 32 -8.30 -9.59 6.20
N GLN A 33 -7.47 -9.46 7.23
CA GLN A 33 -7.75 -9.96 8.56
C GLN A 33 -8.06 -8.84 9.55
N ALA A 34 -7.88 -7.59 9.15
CA ALA A 34 -8.22 -6.43 9.96
C ALA A 34 -8.70 -5.31 9.04
N GLU A 35 -9.83 -4.68 9.39
CA GLU A 35 -10.38 -3.57 8.61
C GLU A 35 -10.77 -2.38 9.47
N GLU A 36 -10.87 -2.59 10.78
CA GLU A 36 -11.41 -1.60 11.70
C GLU A 36 -10.33 -0.70 12.25
N PHE A 37 -9.68 0.06 11.35
CA PHE A 37 -8.69 1.03 11.78
C PHE A 37 -8.70 2.21 10.81
N LEU A 38 -8.10 3.30 11.28
CA LEU A 38 -8.02 4.54 10.54
C LEU A 38 -6.62 4.72 9.97
N LEU A 39 -6.54 5.34 8.81
CA LEU A 39 -5.27 5.70 8.21
C LEU A 39 -5.50 6.94 7.34
N PRO A 40 -4.43 7.65 6.97
CA PRO A 40 -4.60 8.78 6.04
C PRO A 40 -5.16 8.29 4.71
N ALA A 41 -6.06 9.05 4.15
CA ALA A 41 -6.61 8.73 2.83
C ALA A 41 -5.49 8.68 1.80
N LEU A 42 -5.65 7.83 0.80
CA LEU A 42 -4.68 7.66 -0.28
C LEU A 42 -3.32 7.20 0.23
N THR A 43 -3.34 6.22 1.14
CA THR A 43 -2.12 5.59 1.63
C THR A 43 -1.88 4.27 0.91
N VAL A 44 -2.91 3.43 0.82
CA VAL A 44 -2.79 2.09 0.25
C VAL A 44 -2.94 2.13 -1.27
N GLN A 45 -3.92 2.88 -1.76
CA GLN A 45 -4.20 2.91 -3.19
C GLN A 45 -3.00 3.31 -4.04
N PRO A 46 -2.22 4.35 -3.70
CA PRO A 46 -1.04 4.68 -4.51
C PRO A 46 -0.03 3.54 -4.57
N MET A 47 0.08 2.76 -3.49
CA MET A 47 1.02 1.63 -3.47
C MET A 47 0.52 0.48 -4.33
N VAL A 48 -0.79 0.25 -4.36
CA VAL A 48 -1.37 -0.75 -5.25
C VAL A 48 -1.20 -0.31 -6.70
N GLU A 49 -1.43 0.97 -6.98
CA GLU A 49 -1.23 1.50 -8.34
C GLU A 49 0.22 1.33 -8.79
N ASN A 50 1.18 1.62 -7.89
CA ASN A 50 2.59 1.42 -8.21
C ASN A 50 2.90 -0.05 -8.51
N ALA A 51 2.36 -0.96 -7.69
CA ALA A 51 2.58 -2.38 -7.89
C ALA A 51 2.11 -2.81 -9.27
N ILE A 52 0.94 -2.34 -9.68
CA ILE A 52 0.38 -2.73 -10.97
C ILE A 52 1.11 -2.03 -12.12
N LYS A 53 1.26 -0.71 -12.03
CA LYS A 53 1.84 0.06 -13.14
C LYS A 53 3.33 -0.17 -13.32
N HIS A 54 4.06 -0.29 -12.23
CA HIS A 54 5.52 -0.37 -12.29
C HIS A 54 6.05 -1.77 -12.02
N GLY A 55 5.20 -2.65 -11.49
CA GLY A 55 5.58 -4.02 -11.24
C GLY A 55 5.05 -4.98 -12.30
N LEU A 56 3.74 -5.07 -12.41
CA LEU A 56 3.12 -6.14 -13.21
C LEU A 56 2.99 -5.84 -14.70
N MET A 57 2.81 -4.58 -15.06
CA MET A 57 2.61 -4.25 -16.48
C MET A 57 3.83 -4.54 -17.35
N GLY A 58 4.99 -4.74 -16.75
CA GLY A 58 6.17 -5.14 -17.49
C GLY A 58 6.27 -6.62 -17.75
N LEU A 59 5.35 -7.42 -17.22
CA LEU A 59 5.39 -8.87 -17.36
C LEU A 59 4.47 -9.33 -18.48
N GLU A 60 4.99 -10.19 -19.37
CA GLU A 60 4.20 -10.69 -20.48
C GLU A 60 3.09 -11.61 -20.03
N GLU A 61 3.32 -12.36 -18.97
CA GLU A 61 2.36 -13.37 -18.50
C GLU A 61 1.48 -12.86 -17.39
N GLY A 62 1.46 -11.55 -17.19
CA GLY A 62 0.76 -10.97 -16.07
C GLY A 62 1.56 -11.17 -14.80
N GLY A 63 0.90 -11.19 -13.67
CA GLY A 63 1.56 -11.38 -12.39
C GLY A 63 0.52 -11.27 -11.30
N THR A 64 0.98 -11.34 -10.08
CA THR A 64 0.08 -11.32 -8.92
C THR A 64 0.44 -10.17 -8.00
N VAL A 65 -0.58 -9.40 -7.61
CA VAL A 65 -0.45 -8.44 -6.51
C VAL A 65 -1.33 -8.94 -5.38
N THR A 66 -0.77 -8.94 -4.17
CA THR A 66 -1.48 -9.37 -2.97
C THR A 66 -1.57 -8.20 -2.00
N ILE A 67 -2.77 -7.91 -1.55
CA ILE A 67 -3.03 -6.87 -0.55
C ILE A 67 -3.47 -7.59 0.71
N SER A 68 -2.69 -7.46 1.78
CA SER A 68 -3.04 -8.07 3.05
C SER A 68 -3.07 -7.03 4.14
N ALA A 69 -3.90 -7.28 5.15
CA ALA A 69 -4.00 -6.40 6.29
C ALA A 69 -4.19 -7.25 7.53
N TYR A 70 -3.47 -6.92 8.59
CA TYR A 70 -3.53 -7.67 9.82
C TYR A 70 -3.22 -6.77 11.00
N GLU A 71 -3.52 -7.29 12.16
CA GLU A 71 -3.34 -6.54 13.41
C GLU A 71 -2.22 -7.17 14.21
N GLU A 72 -1.31 -6.33 14.70
CA GLU A 72 -0.30 -6.73 15.66
C GLU A 72 -0.66 -6.11 17.01
N GLN A 73 0.11 -6.41 18.03
CA GLN A 73 -0.17 -5.92 19.37
C GLN A 73 -0.23 -4.40 19.43
N ASP A 74 0.69 -3.74 18.75
CA ASP A 74 0.85 -2.29 18.85
C ASP A 74 0.59 -1.54 17.54
N ALA A 75 0.19 -2.25 16.49
CA ALA A 75 0.02 -1.61 15.19
C ALA A 75 -0.94 -2.39 14.30
N TYR A 76 -1.48 -1.69 13.32
CA TYR A 76 -2.14 -2.32 12.18
C TYR A 76 -1.18 -2.30 11.01
N CYS A 77 -1.16 -3.37 10.24
CA CYS A 77 -0.24 -3.53 9.14
C CYS A 77 -0.98 -3.77 7.84
N VAL A 78 -0.52 -3.12 6.78
CA VAL A 78 -1.02 -3.37 5.43
C VAL A 78 0.20 -3.68 4.57
N CYS A 79 0.14 -4.79 3.86
CA CYS A 79 1.23 -5.22 3.00
C CYS A 79 0.73 -5.30 1.56
N ILE A 80 1.47 -4.68 0.66
CA ILE A 80 1.21 -4.78 -0.78
C ILE A 80 2.42 -5.45 -1.40
N SER A 81 2.20 -6.65 -1.93
CA SER A 81 3.29 -7.47 -2.46
C SER A 81 2.99 -7.82 -3.91
N ASP A 82 3.97 -7.69 -4.79
CA ASP A 82 3.83 -8.11 -6.17
C ASP A 82 5.03 -8.94 -6.58
N ASP A 83 4.83 -9.78 -7.58
CA ASP A 83 5.88 -10.60 -8.17
C ASP A 83 6.36 -10.02 -9.50
N GLY A 84 6.33 -8.69 -9.61
CA GLY A 84 6.68 -7.98 -10.81
C GLY A 84 8.16 -7.82 -11.04
N VAL A 85 8.51 -6.78 -11.79
CA VAL A 85 9.90 -6.58 -12.22
C VAL A 85 10.83 -6.11 -11.11
N GLY A 86 10.27 -5.54 -10.04
CA GLY A 86 11.09 -5.04 -8.95
C GLY A 86 11.94 -3.84 -9.33
N PHE A 87 12.72 -3.36 -8.39
CA PHE A 87 13.66 -2.27 -8.64
C PHE A 87 14.72 -2.27 -7.56
N ASP A 88 15.78 -1.50 -7.79
CA ASP A 88 16.87 -1.35 -6.83
C ASP A 88 16.50 -0.24 -5.84
N VAL A 89 16.20 -0.63 -4.61
CA VAL A 89 15.79 0.31 -3.58
C VAL A 89 16.90 1.28 -3.21
N SER A 90 18.16 0.83 -3.29
CA SER A 90 19.29 1.67 -2.94
C SER A 90 19.48 2.81 -3.94
N GLY A 91 18.92 2.68 -5.13
CA GLY A 91 18.99 3.71 -6.16
C GLY A 91 17.77 4.61 -6.22
N LEU A 92 17.04 4.76 -5.12
CA LEU A 92 15.86 5.63 -5.10
C LEU A 92 16.22 7.05 -5.52
N THR A 93 15.55 7.54 -6.55
CA THR A 93 15.76 8.86 -7.11
C THR A 93 14.42 9.58 -7.21
N ASP A 94 14.45 10.78 -7.80
CA ASP A 94 13.24 11.57 -7.94
C ASP A 94 12.44 11.22 -9.21
N THR A 95 12.32 9.93 -9.52
CA THR A 95 11.40 9.49 -10.54
C THR A 95 9.98 9.57 -10.00
N LYS A 96 9.00 9.57 -10.89
CA LYS A 96 7.58 9.62 -10.47
C LYS A 96 7.23 8.56 -9.45
N LYS A 97 7.73 7.34 -9.67
CA LYS A 97 7.49 6.23 -8.77
C LYS A 97 8.03 6.51 -7.37
N HIS A 98 9.26 7.00 -7.31
CA HIS A 98 9.91 7.22 -6.03
C HIS A 98 9.36 8.45 -5.31
N ILE A 99 8.92 9.46 -6.05
CA ILE A 99 8.25 10.62 -5.47
C ILE A 99 6.95 10.22 -4.82
N GLY A 100 6.17 9.36 -5.49
CA GLY A 100 4.92 8.86 -4.95
C GLY A 100 5.11 8.10 -3.65
N ILE A 101 6.14 7.24 -3.63
CA ILE A 101 6.47 6.48 -2.43
C ILE A 101 6.86 7.41 -1.29
N ARG A 102 7.72 8.37 -1.58
CA ARG A 102 8.18 9.31 -0.57
C ARG A 102 7.04 10.13 -0.01
N ASN A 103 6.14 10.59 -0.86
CA ASN A 103 5.00 11.40 -0.43
C ASN A 103 4.10 10.63 0.52
N VAL A 104 3.83 9.38 0.22
CA VAL A 104 3.00 8.54 1.09
C VAL A 104 3.71 8.32 2.43
N ARG A 105 5.01 8.03 2.39
CA ARG A 105 5.78 7.79 3.60
C ARG A 105 5.79 9.01 4.51
N GLU A 106 6.02 10.19 3.93
CA GLU A 106 6.05 11.43 4.70
C GLU A 106 4.69 11.75 5.30
N ARG A 107 3.64 11.53 4.53
CA ARG A 107 2.28 11.78 5.01
C ARG A 107 1.91 10.83 6.16
N LEU A 108 2.29 9.56 6.05
CA LEU A 108 2.07 8.59 7.11
C LEU A 108 2.75 9.05 8.40
N GLN A 109 4.02 9.42 8.28
CA GLN A 109 4.79 9.88 9.43
C GLN A 109 4.14 11.09 10.08
N ALA A 110 3.77 12.08 9.27
CA ALA A 110 3.26 13.35 9.78
C ALA A 110 1.87 13.22 10.39
N MET A 111 1.00 12.41 9.77
CA MET A 111 -0.41 12.36 10.16
C MET A 111 -0.71 11.35 11.23
N CYS A 112 0.03 10.24 11.30
CA CYS A 112 -0.31 9.20 12.26
C CYS A 112 0.91 8.52 12.88
N GLY A 113 2.12 9.04 12.59
CA GLY A 113 3.33 8.41 13.11
C GLY A 113 3.59 7.03 12.50
N GLY A 114 2.97 6.76 11.37
CA GLY A 114 3.13 5.49 10.70
C GLY A 114 4.43 5.42 9.93
N SER A 115 4.76 4.21 9.47
CA SER A 115 5.98 3.97 8.71
C SER A 115 5.68 3.12 7.50
N MET A 116 6.59 3.18 6.53
CA MET A 116 6.51 2.36 5.34
C MET A 116 7.89 1.83 5.02
N THR A 117 8.01 0.53 4.91
CA THR A 117 9.26 -0.11 4.48
C THR A 117 9.02 -0.76 3.13
N ILE A 118 10.07 -0.77 2.31
CA ILE A 118 9.98 -1.30 0.95
C ILE A 118 11.13 -2.26 0.75
N GLU A 119 10.79 -3.46 0.29
CA GLU A 119 11.77 -4.47 -0.09
C GLU A 119 11.56 -4.77 -1.56
N SER A 120 12.59 -4.59 -2.36
CA SER A 120 12.52 -4.85 -3.79
C SER A 120 13.90 -5.09 -4.34
N GLN A 121 13.98 -5.95 -5.35
CA GLN A 121 15.19 -6.16 -6.13
C GLN A 121 14.76 -6.42 -7.56
N PRO A 122 15.56 -6.01 -8.53
CA PRO A 122 15.23 -6.31 -9.94
C PRO A 122 15.00 -7.80 -10.15
N GLY A 123 13.88 -8.13 -10.76
CA GLY A 123 13.54 -9.51 -11.08
C GLY A 123 12.81 -10.28 -9.99
N THR A 124 12.66 -9.71 -8.80
CA THR A 124 12.04 -10.45 -7.68
C THR A 124 10.73 -9.86 -7.18
N GLY A 125 10.30 -8.73 -7.75
CA GLY A 125 9.08 -8.08 -7.30
C GLY A 125 9.33 -7.09 -6.18
N THR A 126 8.24 -6.62 -5.60
CA THR A 126 8.30 -5.56 -4.58
C THR A 126 7.34 -5.89 -3.45
N ARG A 127 7.75 -5.58 -2.24
CA ARG A 127 6.92 -5.72 -1.06
C ARG A 127 6.95 -4.42 -0.27
N VAL A 128 5.77 -3.85 -0.07
CA VAL A 128 5.61 -2.62 0.70
C VAL A 128 4.88 -2.97 1.98
N LEU A 129 5.44 -2.60 3.13
CA LEU A 129 4.80 -2.81 4.42
C LEU A 129 4.50 -1.46 5.05
N ILE A 130 3.22 -1.22 5.28
CA ILE A 130 2.73 -0.02 5.95
C ILE A 130 2.36 -0.40 7.37
N ARG A 131 2.88 0.34 8.33
CA ARG A 131 2.66 0.07 9.74
C ARG A 131 2.04 1.29 10.38
N ILE A 132 0.89 1.11 11.02
CA ILE A 132 0.12 2.20 11.61
C ILE A 132 -0.01 1.94 13.10
N PRO A 133 0.67 2.75 13.94
CA PRO A 133 0.62 2.54 15.38
C PRO A 133 -0.80 2.71 15.93
N LYS A 134 -1.16 1.87 16.85
CA LYS A 134 -2.45 1.98 17.53
C LYS A 134 -2.45 3.07 18.55
N GLU A 135 -1.38 3.13 19.33
CA GLU A 135 -1.33 4.00 20.49
C GLU A 135 -1.15 5.44 20.08
N GLY A 136 -1.95 6.30 20.67
CA GLY A 136 -1.90 7.71 20.40
C GLY A 136 -2.42 8.10 19.04
N LYS A 137 -2.08 7.34 18.04
CA LYS A 137 -2.35 7.72 16.65
C LYS A 137 -3.65 7.16 16.11
N GLN A 138 -4.02 5.94 16.48
CA GLN A 138 -5.38 5.50 16.21
C GLN A 138 -6.34 6.28 17.08
N GLY A 139 -5.83 6.73 18.21
CA GLY A 139 -6.59 7.58 19.09
C GLY A 139 -6.55 9.06 18.74
N TYR A 140 -5.71 9.46 17.77
CA TYR A 140 -5.63 10.88 17.46
C TYR A 140 -6.95 11.42 16.95
N ASP A 141 -7.73 10.56 16.39
CA ASP A 141 -9.06 10.88 15.99
C ASP A 141 -9.88 11.29 17.20
N ARG A 142 -9.73 10.54 18.29
CA ARG A 142 -10.33 10.92 19.56
C ARG A 142 -9.69 12.19 20.12
N ASN A 143 -8.39 12.29 19.95
CA ASN A 143 -7.67 13.45 20.42
C ASN A 143 -8.08 14.71 19.69
N CYS A 144 -8.32 14.58 18.41
CA CYS A 144 -8.84 15.69 17.65
C CYS A 144 -10.24 16.05 18.11
N GLY A 145 -10.95 15.07 18.60
CA GLY A 145 -12.29 15.27 19.14
C GLY A 145 -12.33 15.63 20.60
N ARG A 146 -11.18 15.65 21.24
CA ARG A 146 -11.13 16.01 22.65
C ARG A 146 -10.91 17.48 22.81
#